data_82b80481d8878aa076d740758644a830
#
_entry.id   82b80481d8878aa076d740758644a830
#
_cell.length_a   1.000
_cell.length_b   1.000
_cell.length_c   1.000
_cell.angle_alpha   90.00
_cell.angle_beta   90.00
_cell.angle_gamma   90.00
#
_symmetry.space_group_name_H-M   'P 1'
#
loop_
_entity.id
_entity.type
_entity.pdbx_description
1 polymer ?
#
loop_
_entity_poly.entity_id
_entity_poly.type
_entity_poly.pdbx_seq_one_letter_code
_entity_poly.pdbx_strand_id
1 'polypeptide(L)'
;MTSKTSKYLCVAAMAALTASACAADAEPVSYKLTTGVYQLSGGGLPSGPGLDVNLRSSGGFVGSGNAWIGLYRAPVQDVKQYRAGWDNSFKFAALRFTPSLQIASGGFVGGSAYLEAGSTWFAGAGLGRTNLRPYANLNFDPNDSYTLAGGYRWSEHQTLTLQLVRDNRLNPDQQHIHLLYRMPVNGEDRLTLDLLNKKGLVAGLPIRKFGFSVGYDWPHYFVRVAYDPLVNFSTQDMLRLSVGARF
;
A
#
# COMPACT_ATOMS: atom_id res chain seq x y z
N MET A 1 -20.31 -27.49 -30.97
CA MET A 1 -19.76 -28.15 -29.77
C MET A 1 -18.38 -27.60 -29.50
N THR A 2 -18.25 -26.54 -28.71
CA THR A 2 -16.97 -25.88 -28.40
C THR A 2 -16.75 -25.92 -26.89
N SER A 3 -15.63 -26.47 -26.55
CA SER A 3 -15.08 -26.88 -25.27
C SER A 3 -15.22 -25.88 -24.13
N LYS A 4 -15.97 -26.30 -23.07
CA LYS A 4 -16.06 -25.62 -21.76
C LYS A 4 -14.93 -25.99 -20.79
N THR A 5 -13.86 -26.65 -21.24
CA THR A 5 -12.85 -27.29 -20.39
C THR A 5 -11.64 -26.38 -20.03
N SER A 6 -11.52 -25.18 -20.62
CA SER A 6 -10.33 -24.34 -20.43
C SER A 6 -10.39 -23.41 -19.19
N LYS A 7 -11.58 -23.21 -18.57
CA LYS A 7 -11.72 -22.26 -17.45
C LYS A 7 -11.36 -22.84 -16.07
N TYR A 8 -11.29 -24.15 -15.93
CA TYR A 8 -11.01 -24.80 -14.65
C TYR A 8 -9.54 -25.15 -14.43
N LEU A 9 -8.72 -25.10 -15.48
CA LEU A 9 -7.30 -25.46 -15.36
C LEU A 9 -6.47 -24.37 -14.63
N CYS A 10 -6.85 -23.10 -14.73
CA CYS A 10 -6.13 -22.01 -14.04
C CYS A 10 -6.40 -21.96 -12.53
N VAL A 11 -7.59 -22.38 -12.09
CA VAL A 11 -7.95 -22.39 -10.65
C VAL A 11 -7.28 -23.55 -9.92
N ALA A 12 -7.13 -24.70 -10.60
CA ALA A 12 -6.47 -25.88 -10.04
C ALA A 12 -4.95 -25.70 -9.88
N ALA A 13 -4.30 -24.92 -10.76
CA ALA A 13 -2.86 -24.66 -10.67
C ALA A 13 -2.50 -23.71 -9.50
N MET A 14 -3.38 -22.80 -9.10
CA MET A 14 -3.16 -21.95 -7.92
C MET A 14 -3.38 -22.70 -6.61
N ALA A 15 -4.25 -23.68 -6.57
CA ALA A 15 -4.50 -24.50 -5.38
C ALA A 15 -3.36 -25.52 -5.09
N ALA A 16 -2.64 -25.97 -6.11
CA ALA A 16 -1.55 -26.93 -5.95
C ALA A 16 -0.24 -26.31 -5.42
N LEU A 17 -0.03 -25.01 -5.58
CA LEU A 17 1.13 -24.27 -5.05
C LEU A 17 1.04 -23.98 -3.55
N THR A 18 -0.15 -24.09 -2.95
CA THR A 18 -0.36 -23.82 -1.52
C THR A 18 -0.16 -25.03 -0.62
N ALA A 19 -0.13 -26.24 -1.15
CA ALA A 19 -0.10 -27.47 -0.36
C ALA A 19 1.30 -27.91 0.12
N SER A 20 2.37 -27.35 -0.42
CA SER A 20 3.75 -27.76 -0.06
C SER A 20 4.46 -26.87 0.95
N ALA A 21 3.80 -25.83 1.47
CA ALA A 21 4.38 -24.89 2.45
C ALA A 21 3.95 -25.15 3.91
N CYS A 22 3.25 -26.24 4.19
CA CYS A 22 2.64 -26.50 5.50
C CYS A 22 3.46 -27.38 6.43
N ALA A 23 4.78 -27.14 6.58
CA ALA A 23 5.56 -27.78 7.65
C ALA A 23 6.76 -26.93 8.10
N ALA A 24 6.60 -25.61 8.15
CA ALA A 24 7.49 -24.76 8.95
C ALA A 24 6.71 -24.37 10.21
N ASP A 25 7.35 -24.37 11.37
CA ASP A 25 6.77 -23.90 12.62
C ASP A 25 6.05 -22.58 12.37
N ALA A 26 4.73 -22.57 12.62
CA ALA A 26 3.91 -21.40 12.33
C ALA A 26 4.42 -20.23 13.20
N GLU A 27 4.92 -19.17 12.56
CA GLU A 27 5.30 -17.96 13.29
C GLU A 27 4.11 -17.48 14.13
N PRO A 28 4.36 -17.00 15.37
CA PRO A 28 3.29 -16.52 16.22
C PRO A 28 2.51 -15.41 15.52
N VAL A 29 1.17 -15.52 15.55
CA VAL A 29 0.29 -14.52 14.94
C VAL A 29 0.39 -13.23 15.71
N SER A 30 0.68 -12.14 15.03
CA SER A 30 0.63 -10.78 15.57
C SER A 30 -0.45 -9.98 14.89
N TYR A 31 -1.04 -9.04 15.62
CA TYR A 31 -2.09 -8.17 15.11
C TYR A 31 -1.66 -6.70 15.17
N LYS A 32 -2.15 -5.94 14.20
CA LYS A 32 -1.98 -4.49 14.14
C LYS A 32 -3.32 -3.83 13.87
N LEU A 33 -3.83 -3.07 14.84
CA LEU A 33 -4.98 -2.20 14.67
C LEU A 33 -4.51 -0.80 14.29
N THR A 34 -5.10 -0.23 13.26
CA THR A 34 -4.85 1.16 12.83
C THR A 34 -6.16 1.91 12.76
N THR A 35 -6.20 3.11 13.33
CA THR A 35 -7.29 4.07 13.15
C THR A 35 -6.72 5.34 12.55
N GLY A 36 -7.38 5.88 11.52
CA GLY A 36 -6.98 7.10 10.83
C GLY A 36 -8.12 8.08 10.66
N VAL A 37 -7.79 9.36 10.80
CA VAL A 37 -8.66 10.48 10.43
C VAL A 37 -8.07 11.14 9.20
N TYR A 38 -8.89 11.37 8.19
CA TYR A 38 -8.54 11.96 6.91
C TYR A 38 -9.36 13.24 6.75
N GLN A 39 -8.71 14.38 6.73
CA GLN A 39 -9.35 15.67 6.43
C GLN A 39 -9.11 16.00 4.96
N LEU A 40 -10.18 16.00 4.17
CA LEU A 40 -10.20 16.47 2.79
C LEU A 40 -10.62 17.94 2.74
N SER A 41 -9.92 18.74 1.94
CA SER A 41 -10.19 20.18 1.80
C SER A 41 -9.77 20.69 0.42
N GLY A 42 -10.36 21.83 -0.01
CA GLY A 42 -10.02 22.50 -1.27
C GLY A 42 -10.90 22.11 -2.45
N GLY A 43 -10.59 22.67 -3.63
CA GLY A 43 -11.25 22.37 -4.90
C GLY A 43 -12.70 22.79 -5.03
N GLY A 44 -13.22 23.64 -4.13
CA GLY A 44 -14.63 24.01 -4.13
C GLY A 44 -15.60 22.87 -3.79
N LEU A 45 -15.06 21.72 -3.39
CA LEU A 45 -15.83 20.57 -2.96
C LEU A 45 -16.09 20.61 -1.44
N PRO A 46 -17.16 19.96 -0.94
CA PRO A 46 -17.40 19.88 0.49
C PRO A 46 -16.19 19.31 1.23
N SER A 47 -15.74 20.02 2.25
CA SER A 47 -14.67 19.58 3.15
C SER A 47 -15.25 18.79 4.31
N GLY A 48 -14.55 17.74 4.73
CA GLY A 48 -14.99 16.96 5.88
C GLY A 48 -14.06 15.81 6.21
N PRO A 49 -14.21 15.22 7.41
CA PRO A 49 -13.38 14.11 7.85
C PRO A 49 -13.84 12.79 7.23
N GLY A 50 -12.85 11.96 6.88
CA GLY A 50 -13.01 10.53 6.68
C GLY A 50 -12.41 9.78 7.87
N LEU A 51 -12.97 8.64 8.21
CA LEU A 51 -12.47 7.73 9.23
C LEU A 51 -12.08 6.41 8.59
N ASP A 52 -10.93 5.89 8.99
CA ASP A 52 -10.43 4.58 8.59
C ASP A 52 -10.13 3.73 9.82
N VAL A 53 -10.58 2.47 9.80
CA VAL A 53 -10.18 1.46 10.79
C VAL A 53 -9.71 0.25 10.01
N ASN A 54 -8.53 -0.24 10.33
CA ASN A 54 -7.92 -1.38 9.67
C ASN A 54 -7.31 -2.33 10.71
N LEU A 55 -7.65 -3.61 10.63
CA LEU A 55 -7.03 -4.68 11.37
C LEU A 55 -6.21 -5.54 10.42
N ARG A 56 -4.94 -5.75 10.75
CA ARG A 56 -4.01 -6.60 10.01
C ARG A 56 -3.50 -7.70 10.92
N SER A 57 -3.48 -8.94 10.43
CA SER A 57 -2.76 -10.05 11.04
C SER A 57 -1.48 -10.33 10.25
N SER A 58 -0.43 -10.74 10.94
CA SER A 58 0.83 -11.20 10.36
C SER A 58 1.15 -12.58 10.91
N GLY A 59 1.55 -13.52 10.05
CA GLY A 59 1.77 -14.93 10.41
C GLY A 59 0.49 -15.76 10.50
N GLY A 60 0.61 -17.06 10.72
CA GLY A 60 -0.46 -18.00 11.04
C GLY A 60 -1.40 -18.34 9.89
N PHE A 61 -2.57 -17.76 9.86
CA PHE A 61 -3.72 -18.21 9.07
C PHE A 61 -3.51 -18.30 7.54
N VAL A 62 -2.60 -17.52 6.97
CA VAL A 62 -2.33 -17.48 5.51
C VAL A 62 -0.84 -17.70 5.22
N GLY A 63 -0.20 -18.59 5.96
CA GLY A 63 1.25 -18.80 5.90
C GLY A 63 2.01 -17.61 6.50
N SER A 64 3.23 -17.34 6.00
CA SER A 64 4.07 -16.22 6.47
C SER A 64 3.59 -14.83 6.03
N GLY A 65 2.42 -14.74 5.38
CA GLY A 65 1.88 -13.49 4.85
C GLY A 65 1.08 -12.67 5.85
N ASN A 66 0.58 -11.55 5.37
CA ASN A 66 -0.31 -10.67 6.10
C ASN A 66 -1.69 -10.69 5.47
N ALA A 67 -2.73 -10.77 6.30
CA ALA A 67 -4.12 -10.54 5.87
C ALA A 67 -4.66 -9.31 6.60
N TRP A 68 -5.53 -8.55 5.96
CA TRP A 68 -6.11 -7.37 6.57
C TRP A 68 -7.55 -7.13 6.13
N ILE A 69 -8.32 -6.51 7.02
CA ILE A 69 -9.67 -6.01 6.76
C ILE A 69 -9.74 -4.55 7.20
N GLY A 70 -10.59 -3.77 6.55
CA GLY A 70 -10.74 -2.36 6.88
C GLY A 70 -12.10 -1.78 6.51
N LEU A 71 -12.44 -0.70 7.19
CA LEU A 71 -13.61 0.11 6.93
C LEU A 71 -13.15 1.56 6.76
N TYR A 72 -13.53 2.19 5.66
CA TYR A 72 -13.40 3.62 5.44
C TYR A 72 -14.78 4.27 5.31
N ARG A 73 -14.97 5.40 5.98
CA ARG A 73 -16.21 6.19 5.91
C ARG A 73 -15.88 7.68 5.82
N ALA A 74 -16.38 8.34 4.79
CA ALA A 74 -16.31 9.78 4.59
C ALA A 74 -17.71 10.31 4.27
N PRO A 75 -18.50 10.72 5.31
CA PRO A 75 -19.91 11.04 5.12
C PRO A 75 -20.15 12.23 4.19
N VAL A 76 -19.28 13.22 4.21
CA VAL A 76 -19.41 14.43 3.36
C VAL A 76 -19.23 14.09 1.87
N GLN A 77 -18.44 13.08 1.55
CA GLN A 77 -18.23 12.60 0.18
C GLN A 77 -19.17 11.43 -0.17
N ASP A 78 -20.08 11.05 0.73
CA ASP A 78 -20.95 9.87 0.60
C ASP A 78 -20.17 8.56 0.32
N VAL A 79 -19.02 8.40 0.95
CA VAL A 79 -18.18 7.22 0.79
C VAL A 79 -18.29 6.31 2.00
N LYS A 80 -18.62 5.05 1.76
CA LYS A 80 -18.52 3.94 2.71
C LYS A 80 -17.93 2.75 2.00
N GLN A 81 -16.75 2.30 2.45
CA GLN A 81 -16.02 1.24 1.79
C GLN A 81 -15.54 0.19 2.80
N TYR A 82 -15.96 -1.04 2.62
CA TYR A 82 -15.35 -2.22 3.23
C TYR A 82 -14.27 -2.75 2.30
N ARG A 83 -13.18 -3.20 2.88
CA ARG A 83 -12.03 -3.69 2.11
C ARG A 83 -11.32 -4.80 2.85
N ALA A 84 -10.70 -5.67 2.10
CA ALA A 84 -9.83 -6.72 2.61
C ALA A 84 -8.68 -6.94 1.63
N GLY A 85 -7.61 -7.53 2.12
CA GLY A 85 -6.49 -7.87 1.27
C GLY A 85 -5.52 -8.82 1.96
N TRP A 86 -4.54 -9.21 1.16
CA TRP A 86 -3.46 -10.08 1.55
C TRP A 86 -2.19 -9.63 0.82
N ASP A 87 -1.06 -9.73 1.50
CA ASP A 87 0.26 -9.58 0.92
C ASP A 87 1.23 -10.57 1.59
N ASN A 88 2.27 -10.95 0.85
CA ASN A 88 3.35 -11.76 1.38
C ASN A 88 4.69 -11.28 0.82
N SER A 89 5.79 -11.72 1.42
CA SER A 89 7.14 -11.42 0.98
C SER A 89 7.98 -12.70 0.98
N PHE A 90 8.21 -13.24 -0.21
CA PHE A 90 9.04 -14.42 -0.41
C PHE A 90 10.48 -14.00 -0.65
N LYS A 91 11.42 -14.57 0.13
CA LYS A 91 12.86 -14.31 0.00
C LYS A 91 13.55 -15.51 -0.64
N PHE A 92 14.32 -15.27 -1.70
CA PHE A 92 15.08 -16.29 -2.44
C PHE A 92 16.50 -15.74 -2.64
N ALA A 93 17.43 -16.11 -1.76
CA ALA A 93 18.79 -15.56 -1.75
C ALA A 93 18.76 -14.01 -1.70
N ALA A 94 19.28 -13.34 -2.75
CA ALA A 94 19.30 -11.88 -2.86
C ALA A 94 18.02 -11.30 -3.49
N LEU A 95 17.01 -12.11 -3.79
CA LEU A 95 15.75 -11.69 -4.38
C LEU A 95 14.63 -11.69 -3.32
N ARG A 96 13.73 -10.71 -3.43
CA ARG A 96 12.49 -10.62 -2.64
C ARG A 96 11.32 -10.38 -3.58
N PHE A 97 10.36 -11.28 -3.57
CA PHE A 97 9.12 -11.17 -4.34
C PHE A 97 7.96 -10.85 -3.40
N THR A 98 7.23 -9.77 -3.67
CA THR A 98 6.11 -9.30 -2.83
C THR A 98 4.85 -9.20 -3.68
N PRO A 99 4.01 -10.25 -3.73
CA PRO A 99 2.67 -10.18 -4.30
C PRO A 99 1.68 -9.59 -3.31
N SER A 100 0.62 -8.95 -3.83
CA SER A 100 -0.53 -8.54 -3.03
C SER A 100 -1.85 -8.69 -3.80
N LEU A 101 -2.94 -8.87 -3.05
CA LEU A 101 -4.31 -8.88 -3.55
C LEU A 101 -5.17 -8.03 -2.63
N GLN A 102 -6.14 -7.33 -3.21
CA GLN A 102 -7.12 -6.55 -2.45
C GLN A 102 -8.49 -6.58 -3.11
N ILE A 103 -9.50 -6.54 -2.29
CA ILE A 103 -10.92 -6.44 -2.70
C ILE A 103 -11.59 -5.33 -1.89
N ALA A 104 -12.63 -4.74 -2.45
CA ALA A 104 -13.47 -3.80 -1.72
C ALA A 104 -14.94 -3.91 -2.14
N SER A 105 -15.81 -3.33 -1.32
CA SER A 105 -17.23 -3.14 -1.65
C SER A 105 -17.37 -2.42 -3.00
N GLY A 106 -18.48 -2.64 -3.70
CA GLY A 106 -18.65 -2.13 -5.07
C GLY A 106 -17.98 -2.98 -6.16
N GLY A 107 -17.47 -4.17 -5.79
CA GLY A 107 -16.88 -5.13 -6.73
C GLY A 107 -15.45 -4.78 -7.16
N PHE A 108 -14.75 -3.92 -6.42
CA PHE A 108 -13.36 -3.64 -6.68
C PHE A 108 -12.47 -4.86 -6.41
N VAL A 109 -11.56 -5.14 -7.33
CA VAL A 109 -10.49 -6.14 -7.21
C VAL A 109 -9.21 -5.55 -7.76
N GLY A 110 -8.13 -5.66 -7.00
CA GLY A 110 -6.80 -5.24 -7.41
C GLY A 110 -5.73 -6.22 -6.95
N GLY A 111 -4.60 -6.21 -7.64
CA GLY A 111 -3.43 -6.99 -7.26
C GLY A 111 -2.16 -6.30 -7.71
N SER A 112 -1.05 -6.61 -7.04
CA SER A 112 0.27 -6.14 -7.42
C SER A 112 1.32 -7.21 -7.24
N ALA A 113 2.44 -7.02 -7.92
CA ALA A 113 3.64 -7.82 -7.75
C ALA A 113 4.85 -6.89 -7.75
N TYR A 114 5.75 -7.05 -6.80
CA TYR A 114 7.00 -6.31 -6.71
C TYR A 114 8.17 -7.27 -6.53
N LEU A 115 9.23 -7.07 -7.31
CA LEU A 115 10.46 -7.83 -7.23
C LEU A 115 11.60 -6.88 -6.86
N GLU A 116 12.32 -7.21 -5.79
CA GLU A 116 13.52 -6.51 -5.33
C GLU A 116 14.72 -7.45 -5.43
N ALA A 117 15.87 -6.91 -5.85
CA ALA A 117 17.15 -7.61 -5.90
C ALA A 117 18.20 -6.81 -5.12
N GLY A 118 19.05 -7.53 -4.40
CA GLY A 118 20.13 -6.97 -3.60
C GLY A 118 19.90 -7.02 -2.10
N SER A 119 20.95 -6.75 -1.34
CA SER A 119 20.94 -6.73 0.12
C SER A 119 21.22 -5.31 0.67
N THR A 120 22.46 -4.88 0.66
CA THR A 120 22.90 -3.54 1.10
C THR A 120 22.50 -2.48 0.08
N TRP A 121 22.94 -2.59 -1.17
CA TRP A 121 22.35 -1.89 -2.30
C TRP A 121 21.24 -2.75 -2.87
N PHE A 122 20.10 -2.14 -3.12
CA PHE A 122 18.98 -2.86 -3.72
C PHE A 122 18.31 -2.03 -4.81
N ALA A 123 17.70 -2.74 -5.74
CA ALA A 123 16.82 -2.16 -6.75
C ALA A 123 15.61 -3.07 -6.93
N GLY A 124 14.49 -2.51 -7.35
CA GLY A 124 13.27 -3.29 -7.56
C GLY A 124 12.33 -2.65 -8.55
N ALA A 125 11.44 -3.48 -9.06
CA ALA A 125 10.38 -3.09 -9.98
C ALA A 125 9.07 -3.79 -9.62
N GLY A 126 7.95 -3.13 -9.88
CA GLY A 126 6.63 -3.67 -9.59
C GLY A 126 5.57 -3.20 -10.57
N LEU A 127 4.45 -3.90 -10.53
CA LEU A 127 3.27 -3.63 -11.35
C LEU A 127 2.02 -3.85 -10.51
N GLY A 128 1.09 -2.88 -10.54
CA GLY A 128 -0.25 -2.98 -9.99
C GLY A 128 -1.31 -2.97 -11.08
N ARG A 129 -2.41 -3.68 -10.85
CA ARG A 129 -3.58 -3.74 -11.74
C ARG A 129 -4.86 -3.87 -10.96
N THR A 130 -5.92 -3.23 -11.48
CA THR A 130 -7.27 -3.31 -10.94
C THR A 130 -8.29 -3.66 -12.02
N ASN A 131 -9.50 -3.97 -11.59
CA ASN A 131 -10.65 -4.15 -12.49
C ASN A 131 -11.38 -2.84 -12.84
N LEU A 132 -10.80 -1.67 -12.50
CA LEU A 132 -11.35 -0.32 -12.76
C LEU A 132 -12.73 -0.04 -12.10
N ARG A 133 -13.07 -0.77 -11.06
CA ARG A 133 -14.25 -0.41 -10.26
C ARG A 133 -13.92 0.73 -9.30
N PRO A 134 -14.90 1.57 -8.92
CA PRO A 134 -14.68 2.66 -7.97
C PRO A 134 -14.03 2.18 -6.68
N TYR A 135 -13.03 2.91 -6.23
CA TYR A 135 -12.27 2.61 -5.03
C TYR A 135 -11.78 3.90 -4.36
N ALA A 136 -12.12 4.09 -3.09
CA ALA A 136 -11.53 5.16 -2.29
C ALA A 136 -10.09 4.76 -1.91
N ASN A 137 -9.13 5.22 -2.68
CA ASN A 137 -7.72 4.92 -2.45
C ASN A 137 -7.20 5.74 -1.27
N LEU A 138 -6.81 5.08 -0.19
CA LEU A 138 -6.20 5.68 0.99
C LEU A 138 -4.67 5.61 0.97
N ASN A 139 -4.11 4.92 0.00
CA ASN A 139 -2.70 5.03 -0.34
C ASN A 139 -2.54 6.21 -1.30
N PHE A 140 -1.44 6.93 -1.20
CA PHE A 140 -1.23 8.11 -2.03
C PHE A 140 -0.89 7.75 -3.48
N ASP A 141 -0.46 6.53 -3.72
CA ASP A 141 -0.04 6.05 -5.03
C ASP A 141 -1.20 5.45 -5.84
N PRO A 142 -1.20 5.60 -7.16
CA PRO A 142 -2.18 4.97 -8.04
C PRO A 142 -2.09 3.44 -7.97
N ASN A 143 -3.25 2.78 -7.98
CA ASN A 143 -3.32 1.31 -7.95
C ASN A 143 -2.95 0.67 -9.30
N ASP A 144 -3.28 1.31 -10.42
CA ASP A 144 -2.88 0.89 -11.77
C ASP A 144 -1.57 1.58 -12.13
N SER A 145 -0.44 0.99 -11.74
CA SER A 145 0.87 1.63 -11.87
C SER A 145 1.99 0.64 -12.11
N TYR A 146 3.11 1.14 -12.59
CA TYR A 146 4.38 0.49 -12.39
C TYR A 146 5.23 1.28 -11.39
N THR A 147 6.05 0.54 -10.66
CA THR A 147 6.93 1.07 -9.62
C THR A 147 8.36 0.69 -9.95
N LEU A 148 9.28 1.64 -9.79
CA LEU A 148 10.72 1.40 -9.78
C LEU A 148 11.27 1.95 -8.47
N ALA A 149 12.15 1.21 -7.83
CA ALA A 149 12.80 1.70 -6.61
C ALA A 149 14.26 1.27 -6.56
N GLY A 150 15.04 2.01 -5.80
CA GLY A 150 16.41 1.66 -5.46
C GLY A 150 16.81 2.34 -4.17
N GLY A 151 17.78 1.77 -3.48
CA GLY A 151 18.16 2.34 -2.21
C GLY A 151 19.36 1.67 -1.56
N TYR A 152 19.62 2.11 -0.35
CA TYR A 152 20.70 1.62 0.49
C TYR A 152 20.14 1.20 1.86
N ARG A 153 20.56 0.05 2.34
CA ARG A 153 20.17 -0.55 3.61
C ARG A 153 21.42 -0.70 4.49
N TRP A 154 21.53 0.18 5.51
CA TRP A 154 22.60 0.09 6.53
C TRP A 154 22.35 -1.06 7.49
N SER A 155 21.07 -1.30 7.82
CA SER A 155 20.61 -2.40 8.67
C SER A 155 19.16 -2.74 8.30
N GLU A 156 18.58 -3.75 8.95
CA GLU A 156 17.15 -4.09 8.79
C GLU A 156 16.21 -2.92 9.19
N HIS A 157 16.69 -2.04 10.07
CA HIS A 157 15.92 -0.92 10.63
C HIS A 157 16.32 0.43 10.04
N GLN A 158 17.39 0.52 9.26
CA GLN A 158 17.84 1.78 8.66
C GLN A 158 17.98 1.66 7.15
N THR A 159 17.13 2.39 6.42
CA THR A 159 17.09 2.35 4.94
C THR A 159 16.84 3.73 4.37
N LEU A 160 17.44 4.00 3.22
CA LEU A 160 17.10 5.11 2.34
C LEU A 160 16.62 4.53 1.01
N THR A 161 15.45 4.95 0.55
CA THR A 161 14.84 4.45 -0.69
C THR A 161 14.38 5.62 -1.54
N LEU A 162 14.75 5.62 -2.80
CA LEU A 162 14.14 6.44 -3.84
C LEU A 162 13.18 5.56 -4.64
N GLN A 163 11.92 5.98 -4.74
CA GLN A 163 10.87 5.22 -5.42
C GLN A 163 10.14 6.10 -6.40
N LEU A 164 9.96 5.61 -7.62
CA LEU A 164 9.11 6.17 -8.66
C LEU A 164 7.88 5.30 -8.82
N VAL A 165 6.69 5.90 -8.70
CA VAL A 165 5.41 5.27 -9.02
C VAL A 165 4.74 6.06 -10.13
N ARG A 166 4.38 5.41 -11.22
CA ARG A 166 3.75 6.04 -12.36
C ARG A 166 2.49 5.29 -12.75
N ASP A 167 1.37 6.02 -12.87
CA ASP A 167 0.14 5.47 -13.44
C ASP A 167 0.41 5.05 -14.89
N ASN A 168 -0.01 3.88 -15.27
CA ASN A 168 0.25 3.34 -16.60
C ASN A 168 -1.01 2.95 -17.35
N ARG A 169 -2.19 3.36 -16.86
CA ARG A 169 -3.46 2.97 -17.46
C ARG A 169 -4.52 4.06 -17.50
N LEU A 170 -4.84 4.64 -16.33
CA LEU A 170 -5.90 5.64 -16.23
C LEU A 170 -5.39 7.05 -16.52
N ASN A 171 -4.26 7.39 -15.95
CA ASN A 171 -3.67 8.72 -16.03
C ASN A 171 -2.15 8.62 -16.24
N PRO A 172 -1.67 8.30 -17.44
CA PRO A 172 -0.26 8.02 -17.73
C PRO A 172 0.70 9.18 -17.43
N ASP A 173 0.18 10.41 -17.31
CA ASP A 173 1.00 11.57 -16.93
C ASP A 173 1.22 11.70 -15.42
N GLN A 174 0.50 10.90 -14.62
CA GLN A 174 0.61 10.93 -13.17
C GLN A 174 1.82 10.16 -12.69
N GLN A 175 2.64 10.85 -11.89
CA GLN A 175 3.88 10.32 -11.35
C GLN A 175 4.10 10.79 -9.93
N HIS A 176 4.50 9.88 -9.05
CA HIS A 176 5.00 10.13 -7.71
C HIS A 176 6.48 9.75 -7.63
N ILE A 177 7.25 10.57 -6.96
CA ILE A 177 8.62 10.26 -6.56
C ILE A 177 8.69 10.40 -5.05
N HIS A 178 9.05 9.33 -4.37
CA HIS A 178 9.21 9.26 -2.93
C HIS A 178 10.68 9.17 -2.56
N LEU A 179 11.08 9.95 -1.58
CA LEU A 179 12.33 9.75 -0.86
C LEU A 179 11.98 9.30 0.55
N LEU A 180 12.12 8.00 0.80
CA LEU A 180 11.83 7.39 2.08
C LEU A 180 13.10 7.20 2.89
N TYR A 181 13.12 7.69 4.11
CA TYR A 181 14.17 7.43 5.08
C TYR A 181 13.57 6.81 6.34
N ARG A 182 14.05 5.64 6.69
CA ARG A 182 13.72 4.95 7.93
C ARG A 182 14.96 4.83 8.78
N MET A 183 14.84 5.16 10.06
CA MET A 183 15.96 5.09 11.00
C MET A 183 15.51 4.66 12.39
N PRO A 184 16.35 3.93 13.16
CA PRO A 184 16.15 3.74 14.58
C PRO A 184 16.39 5.07 15.30
N VAL A 185 15.67 5.30 16.39
CA VAL A 185 15.81 6.51 17.24
C VAL A 185 16.37 6.13 18.60
N ASN A 186 15.62 5.36 19.38
CA ASN A 186 16.02 4.85 20.69
C ASN A 186 15.63 3.38 20.79
N GLY A 187 16.61 2.49 21.02
CA GLY A 187 16.33 1.06 21.19
C GLY A 187 15.54 0.49 20.01
N GLU A 188 14.29 0.13 20.23
CA GLU A 188 13.38 -0.45 19.22
C GLU A 188 12.51 0.59 18.48
N ASP A 189 12.57 1.85 18.89
CA ASP A 189 11.79 2.93 18.28
C ASP A 189 12.32 3.26 16.87
N ARG A 190 11.42 3.63 15.98
CA ARG A 190 11.75 3.98 14.59
C ARG A 190 11.05 5.25 14.14
N LEU A 191 11.80 6.09 13.46
CA LEU A 191 11.28 7.22 12.69
C LEU A 191 11.25 6.84 11.21
N THR A 192 10.15 7.14 10.53
CA THR A 192 10.02 7.02 9.09
C THR A 192 9.63 8.37 8.52
N LEU A 193 10.41 8.86 7.58
CA LEU A 193 10.16 10.09 6.83
C LEU A 193 9.93 9.71 5.37
N ASP A 194 8.92 10.30 4.75
CA ASP A 194 8.63 10.15 3.32
C ASP A 194 8.37 11.54 2.73
N LEU A 195 9.19 11.93 1.78
CA LEU A 195 9.00 13.15 0.99
C LEU A 195 8.45 12.74 -0.38
N LEU A 196 7.28 13.26 -0.72
CA LEU A 196 6.59 13.01 -1.98
C LEU A 196 6.76 14.22 -2.91
N ASN A 197 7.23 13.98 -4.13
CA ASN A 197 7.06 14.89 -5.27
C ASN A 197 6.03 14.30 -6.23
N LYS A 198 4.95 15.03 -6.43
CA LYS A 198 3.82 14.65 -7.29
C LYS A 198 3.83 15.50 -8.55
N LYS A 199 3.69 14.85 -9.71
CA LYS A 199 3.61 15.46 -11.03
C LYS A 199 2.49 14.81 -11.83
N GLY A 200 1.78 15.57 -12.65
CA GLY A 200 0.72 15.05 -13.52
C GLY A 200 -0.27 16.11 -13.94
N LEU A 201 -1.50 15.71 -14.23
CA LEU A 201 -2.59 16.59 -14.63
C LEU A 201 -3.72 16.53 -13.58
N VAL A 202 -4.24 17.69 -13.22
CA VAL A 202 -5.48 17.82 -12.43
C VAL A 202 -6.41 18.75 -13.18
N ALA A 203 -7.61 18.28 -13.50
CA ALA A 203 -8.57 19.01 -14.34
C ALA A 203 -7.95 19.50 -15.66
N GLY A 204 -7.06 18.73 -16.27
CA GLY A 204 -6.36 19.06 -17.52
C GLY A 204 -5.19 20.04 -17.37
N LEU A 205 -4.91 20.53 -16.17
CA LEU A 205 -3.80 21.45 -15.91
C LEU A 205 -2.59 20.70 -15.32
N PRO A 206 -1.37 21.00 -15.79
CA PRO A 206 -0.16 20.39 -15.24
C PRO A 206 0.09 20.84 -13.81
N ILE A 207 0.44 19.90 -12.96
CA ILE A 207 0.77 20.18 -11.56
C ILE A 207 2.16 19.65 -11.21
N ARG A 208 2.78 20.31 -10.22
CA ARG A 208 3.91 19.81 -9.45
C ARG A 208 3.71 20.20 -8.00
N LYS A 209 3.59 19.23 -7.11
CA LYS A 209 3.31 19.44 -5.69
C LYS A 209 4.23 18.60 -4.83
N PHE A 210 4.40 19.02 -3.58
CA PHE A 210 5.15 18.29 -2.57
C PHE A 210 4.23 17.90 -1.43
N GLY A 211 4.29 16.65 -1.05
CA GLY A 211 3.65 16.09 0.13
C GLY A 211 4.68 15.46 1.05
N PHE A 212 4.23 14.98 2.19
CA PHE A 212 5.11 14.28 3.13
C PHE A 212 4.32 13.30 4.00
N SER A 213 5.04 12.36 4.59
CA SER A 213 4.54 11.62 5.73
C SER A 213 5.66 11.43 6.76
N VAL A 214 5.26 11.52 8.04
CA VAL A 214 6.14 11.29 9.18
C VAL A 214 5.47 10.26 10.06
N GLY A 215 6.16 9.18 10.38
CA GLY A 215 5.69 8.13 11.27
C GLY A 215 6.69 7.86 12.36
N TYR A 216 6.20 7.77 13.61
CA TYR A 216 6.99 7.31 14.76
C TYR A 216 6.39 6.01 15.28
N ASP A 217 7.21 4.99 15.36
CA ASP A 217 6.85 3.65 15.78
C ASP A 217 7.56 3.32 17.11
N TRP A 218 6.79 3.09 18.16
CA TRP A 218 7.21 2.37 19.37
C TRP A 218 7.02 0.86 19.16
N PRO A 219 7.50 -0.01 20.06
CA PRO A 219 7.29 -1.45 19.92
C PRO A 219 5.81 -1.84 19.75
N HIS A 220 4.93 -1.27 20.59
CA HIS A 220 3.50 -1.62 20.62
C HIS A 220 2.58 -0.58 19.98
N TYR A 221 3.02 0.64 19.75
CA TYR A 221 2.20 1.72 19.25
C TYR A 221 2.86 2.42 18.07
N PHE A 222 2.11 3.22 17.35
CA PHE A 222 2.64 4.16 16.37
C PHE A 222 1.72 5.34 16.18
N VAL A 223 2.29 6.41 15.66
CA VAL A 223 1.59 7.59 15.17
C VAL A 223 2.14 7.93 13.78
N ARG A 224 1.27 8.38 12.89
CA ARG A 224 1.67 8.88 11.57
C ARG A 224 0.86 10.10 11.21
N VAL A 225 1.54 11.14 10.71
CA VAL A 225 0.95 12.31 10.06
C VAL A 225 1.37 12.29 8.60
N ALA A 226 0.44 12.61 7.69
CA ALA A 226 0.75 12.73 6.28
C ALA A 226 -0.08 13.83 5.63
N TYR A 227 0.54 14.53 4.68
CA TYR A 227 -0.08 15.53 3.82
C TYR A 227 0.11 15.13 2.37
N ASP A 228 -0.99 14.97 1.65
CA ASP A 228 -1.00 14.70 0.21
C ASP A 228 -1.78 15.81 -0.51
N PRO A 229 -1.09 16.75 -1.16
CA PRO A 229 -1.73 17.76 -1.97
C PRO A 229 -2.36 17.14 -3.22
N LEU A 230 -3.57 17.60 -3.57
CA LEU A 230 -4.31 17.10 -4.73
C LEU A 230 -4.39 15.57 -4.72
N VAL A 231 -4.88 15.03 -3.60
CA VAL A 231 -4.92 13.59 -3.32
C VAL A 231 -5.58 12.82 -4.47
N ASN A 232 -4.99 11.69 -4.86
CA ASN A 232 -5.44 10.89 -6.01
C ASN A 232 -5.63 11.72 -7.29
N PHE A 233 -4.85 12.80 -7.47
CA PHE A 233 -4.97 13.76 -8.58
C PHE A 233 -6.37 14.38 -8.70
N SER A 234 -7.03 14.54 -7.56
CA SER A 234 -8.25 15.35 -7.44
C SER A 234 -7.91 16.83 -7.24
N THR A 235 -8.92 17.64 -7.06
CA THR A 235 -8.77 19.07 -6.69
C THR A 235 -8.68 19.29 -5.18
N GLN A 236 -8.65 18.23 -4.37
CA GLN A 236 -8.61 18.29 -2.90
C GLN A 236 -7.26 17.91 -2.34
N ASP A 237 -6.85 18.62 -1.31
CA ASP A 237 -5.73 18.25 -0.45
C ASP A 237 -6.21 17.31 0.66
N MET A 238 -5.33 16.46 1.16
CA MET A 238 -5.62 15.55 2.25
C MET A 238 -4.58 15.64 3.36
N LEU A 239 -5.04 15.90 4.59
CA LEU A 239 -4.26 15.71 5.79
C LEU A 239 -4.73 14.43 6.50
N ARG A 240 -3.80 13.57 6.89
CA ARG A 240 -4.08 12.33 7.61
C ARG A 240 -3.35 12.27 8.94
N LEU A 241 -4.07 11.89 9.97
CA LEU A 241 -3.51 11.45 11.25
C LEU A 241 -3.90 9.99 11.46
N SER A 242 -2.93 9.13 11.72
CA SER A 242 -3.18 7.71 12.04
C SER A 242 -2.47 7.32 13.32
N VAL A 243 -3.14 6.52 14.13
CA VAL A 243 -2.58 5.89 15.32
C VAL A 243 -2.84 4.40 15.27
N GLY A 244 -2.05 3.61 15.95
CA GLY A 244 -2.32 2.19 16.03
C GLY A 244 -1.55 1.47 17.13
N ALA A 245 -1.99 0.23 17.36
CA ALA A 245 -1.40 -0.68 18.34
C ALA A 245 -1.04 -2.02 17.67
N ARG A 246 -0.01 -2.68 18.24
CA ARG A 246 0.43 -4.04 17.90
C ARG A 246 0.30 -4.93 19.13
N PHE A 247 -0.23 -6.15 18.96
CA PHE A 247 -0.49 -7.12 20.03
C PHE A 247 -0.52 -8.54 19.49
#